data_b7e25a49312a74950d1940e03fe66fb3
#
_entry.id   b7e25a49312a74950d1940e03fe66fb3
#
_cell.length_a   1.000
_cell.length_b   1.000
_cell.length_c   1.000
_cell.angle_alpha   90.00
_cell.angle_beta   90.00
_cell.angle_gamma   90.00
#
_symmetry.space_group_name_H-M   'P 1'
#
loop_
_entity.id
_entity.type
_entity.pdbx_description
1 polymer ?
#
loop_
_entity_poly.entity_id
_entity_poly.type
_entity_poly.pdbx_seq_one_letter_code
_entity_poly.pdbx_strand_id
1 'polypeptide(L)'
;MRSNFLKHALTGLVLSAALSGPVMAEDVFLMDGVTPSTKDTTVVPAGTFKKDGPWVIGMSHFGVNANTWTVQVAHETEAAAAKDSRIEKLIILDAGFDQAKQVADIEDLIAQGVDAIIVQPVTSTSANASIEKAVAAGIPVILHTGRIESDAFTVEIQGGAEHFGKVMGDWLVSKVGNDGKIWVIRGLSGHPEDINRYNGLLQALEGTNVEIIAEQPGSWQYDTGKKVCETLYLADPNVDGIWSSGADMTRACVDVFKAFGAPVPPISGEGNNGFFGQWIAEGYESISAEYSPSQGAAGVRAAVALLEGKELFKHYDYNPAGWDKDKAATYYRADLSANVWWPSELPEEKLIELYGN
;
A
#
# COMPACT_ATOMS: atom_id res chain seq x y z
N MET A 1 -43.17 45.88 69.67
CA MET A 1 -41.77 45.92 69.25
C MET A 1 -41.56 44.87 68.17
N ARG A 2 -41.35 45.31 66.98
CA ARG A 2 -41.23 44.42 65.77
C ARG A 2 -39.76 44.20 65.43
N SER A 3 -39.31 42.96 65.46
CA SER A 3 -38.00 42.56 64.98
C SER A 3 -38.04 42.07 63.56
N ASN A 4 -37.31 42.78 62.67
CA ASN A 4 -37.14 42.39 61.25
C ASN A 4 -36.01 41.42 61.15
N PHE A 5 -36.28 40.20 60.60
CA PHE A 5 -35.26 39.26 60.15
C PHE A 5 -34.97 39.47 58.66
N LEU A 6 -33.76 39.94 58.37
CA LEU A 6 -33.20 39.95 57.01
C LEU A 6 -32.83 38.52 56.56
N LYS A 7 -33.42 38.03 55.51
CA LYS A 7 -33.01 36.80 54.84
C LYS A 7 -31.99 37.14 53.78
N HIS A 8 -30.78 36.68 53.96
CA HIS A 8 -29.74 36.69 52.90
C HIS A 8 -29.92 35.45 52.05
N ALA A 9 -30.23 35.64 50.75
CA ALA A 9 -30.21 34.57 49.78
C ALA A 9 -28.77 34.46 49.25
N LEU A 10 -28.10 33.33 49.52
CA LEU A 10 -26.85 32.96 48.84
C LEU A 10 -27.20 32.31 47.51
N THR A 11 -26.90 33.00 46.42
CA THR A 11 -26.97 32.44 45.07
C THR A 11 -25.67 31.67 44.81
N GLY A 12 -25.71 30.35 44.91
CA GLY A 12 -24.59 29.48 44.55
C GLY A 12 -24.44 29.40 43.03
N LEU A 13 -23.33 29.92 42.53
CA LEU A 13 -22.90 29.74 41.15
C LEU A 13 -22.36 28.31 40.99
N VAL A 14 -23.14 27.41 40.37
CA VAL A 14 -22.66 26.08 40.00
C VAL A 14 -21.84 26.22 38.73
N LEU A 15 -20.52 26.19 38.87
CA LEU A 15 -19.59 26.09 37.75
C LEU A 15 -19.65 24.63 37.26
N SER A 16 -20.37 24.39 36.18
CA SER A 16 -20.34 23.10 35.48
C SER A 16 -19.00 22.98 34.75
N ALA A 17 -18.02 22.33 35.34
CA ALA A 17 -16.85 21.87 34.64
C ALA A 17 -17.28 20.77 33.65
N ALA A 18 -17.35 21.09 32.38
CA ALA A 18 -17.46 20.08 31.33
C ALA A 18 -16.16 19.26 31.37
N LEU A 19 -16.25 18.03 31.87
CA LEU A 19 -15.22 17.01 31.71
C LEU A 19 -15.21 16.65 30.23
N SER A 20 -14.33 17.28 29.44
CA SER A 20 -13.96 16.76 28.14
C SER A 20 -13.17 15.48 28.40
N GLY A 21 -13.86 14.33 28.29
CA GLY A 21 -13.19 13.04 28.19
C GLY A 21 -12.25 13.06 26.97
N PRO A 22 -11.25 12.18 26.90
CA PRO A 22 -10.42 12.06 25.72
C PRO A 22 -11.34 11.83 24.53
N VAL A 23 -11.31 12.75 23.58
CA VAL A 23 -11.94 12.53 22.26
C VAL A 23 -11.11 11.43 21.64
N MET A 24 -11.67 10.22 21.56
CA MET A 24 -11.05 9.12 20.83
C MET A 24 -11.13 9.51 19.37
N ALA A 25 -9.98 9.41 18.64
CA ALA A 25 -9.97 9.61 17.19
C ALA A 25 -11.13 8.84 16.57
N GLU A 26 -11.95 9.50 15.74
CA GLU A 26 -13.03 8.82 15.03
C GLU A 26 -12.43 7.70 14.19
N ASP A 27 -13.03 6.52 14.25
CA ASP A 27 -12.55 5.35 13.52
C ASP A 27 -12.86 5.55 12.02
N VAL A 28 -11.97 6.27 11.33
CA VAL A 28 -12.12 6.56 9.91
C VAL A 28 -11.69 5.35 9.11
N PHE A 29 -12.65 4.70 8.45
CA PHE A 29 -12.36 3.60 7.55
C PHE A 29 -11.54 4.11 6.35
N LEU A 30 -10.33 3.61 6.19
CA LEU A 30 -9.47 3.91 5.04
C LEU A 30 -9.50 2.80 3.99
N MET A 31 -9.27 1.56 4.42
CA MET A 31 -9.29 0.36 3.58
C MET A 31 -9.31 -0.87 4.48
N ASP A 32 -9.81 -2.01 3.98
CA ASP A 32 -9.70 -3.29 4.71
C ASP A 32 -8.23 -3.62 5.01
N GLY A 33 -7.96 -4.09 6.23
CA GLY A 33 -6.62 -4.41 6.70
C GLY A 33 -5.73 -3.21 7.08
N VAL A 34 -6.19 -1.98 6.89
CA VAL A 34 -5.52 -0.76 7.37
C VAL A 34 -6.04 -0.36 8.74
N THR A 35 -5.14 -0.25 9.70
CA THR A 35 -5.44 0.13 11.08
C THR A 35 -4.47 1.21 11.57
N PRO A 36 -4.86 2.02 12.57
CA PRO A 36 -3.92 2.92 13.22
C PRO A 36 -2.68 2.16 13.71
N SER A 37 -1.50 2.75 13.52
CA SER A 37 -0.25 2.15 14.00
C SER A 37 -0.23 2.07 15.51
N THR A 38 0.21 0.93 16.03
CA THR A 38 0.43 0.74 17.47
C THR A 38 1.81 1.22 17.93
N LYS A 39 2.72 1.51 16.99
CA LYS A 39 4.09 1.96 17.28
C LYS A 39 4.17 3.48 17.43
N ASP A 40 3.34 4.20 16.70
CA ASP A 40 3.24 5.65 16.78
C ASP A 40 1.75 6.07 16.75
N THR A 41 1.28 6.61 17.85
CA THR A 41 -0.10 7.05 18.06
C THR A 41 -0.27 8.57 17.90
N THR A 42 0.67 9.24 17.25
CA THR A 42 0.56 10.68 16.92
C THR A 42 -0.70 10.91 16.08
N VAL A 43 -1.45 11.94 16.43
CA VAL A 43 -2.67 12.32 15.73
C VAL A 43 -2.52 13.64 15.01
N VAL A 44 -3.23 13.78 13.90
CA VAL A 44 -3.52 15.04 13.23
C VAL A 44 -4.80 15.57 13.86
N PRO A 45 -4.76 16.69 14.62
CA PRO A 45 -5.91 17.15 15.38
C PRO A 45 -7.10 17.51 14.49
N ALA A 46 -8.31 17.28 14.99
CA ALA A 46 -9.54 17.69 14.31
C ALA A 46 -9.52 19.18 13.94
N GLY A 47 -10.01 19.50 12.76
CA GLY A 47 -10.11 20.86 12.25
C GLY A 47 -8.82 21.43 11.64
N THR A 48 -7.67 20.75 11.75
CA THR A 48 -6.36 21.25 11.26
C THR A 48 -6.40 21.62 9.77
N PHE A 49 -7.04 20.79 8.95
CA PHE A 49 -7.11 20.97 7.48
C PHE A 49 -8.55 21.16 6.99
N LYS A 50 -9.49 21.50 7.90
CA LYS A 50 -10.89 21.68 7.53
C LYS A 50 -11.05 22.74 6.45
N LYS A 51 -11.73 22.40 5.37
CA LYS A 51 -11.99 23.26 4.23
C LYS A 51 -13.38 22.94 3.65
N ASP A 52 -14.12 23.97 3.28
CA ASP A 52 -15.40 23.78 2.58
C ASP A 52 -15.12 23.34 1.14
N GLY A 53 -15.94 22.38 0.64
CA GLY A 53 -15.85 21.95 -0.75
C GLY A 53 -16.51 22.94 -1.73
N PRO A 54 -16.45 22.69 -3.04
CA PRO A 54 -15.90 21.47 -3.64
C PRO A 54 -14.36 21.43 -3.61
N TRP A 55 -13.76 20.22 -3.59
CA TRP A 55 -12.33 20.04 -3.44
C TRP A 55 -11.64 19.57 -4.72
N VAL A 56 -10.40 20.04 -4.91
CA VAL A 56 -9.48 19.52 -5.91
C VAL A 56 -8.40 18.72 -5.19
N ILE A 57 -8.28 17.43 -5.51
CA ILE A 57 -7.26 16.55 -4.93
C ILE A 57 -6.20 16.25 -6.00
N GLY A 58 -4.93 16.43 -5.64
CA GLY A 58 -3.79 16.05 -6.47
C GLY A 58 -3.22 14.70 -6.05
N MET A 59 -2.72 13.91 -7.00
CA MET A 59 -1.92 12.72 -6.75
C MET A 59 -0.63 12.80 -7.55
N SER A 60 0.51 12.65 -6.88
CA SER A 60 1.81 12.41 -7.51
C SER A 60 2.13 10.93 -7.40
N HIS A 61 1.98 10.22 -8.52
CA HIS A 61 2.21 8.79 -8.63
C HIS A 61 3.62 8.51 -9.13
N PHE A 62 4.35 7.57 -8.52
CA PHE A 62 5.74 7.29 -8.92
C PHE A 62 5.88 6.78 -10.36
N GLY A 63 4.86 6.07 -10.86
CA GLY A 63 4.81 5.54 -12.22
C GLY A 63 3.50 4.82 -12.48
N VAL A 64 2.49 5.49 -13.07
CA VAL A 64 1.17 4.90 -13.35
C VAL A 64 1.29 3.66 -14.22
N ASN A 65 2.14 3.72 -15.25
CA ASN A 65 2.34 2.63 -16.20
C ASN A 65 3.55 1.74 -15.88
N ALA A 66 4.00 1.72 -14.62
CA ALA A 66 5.13 0.92 -14.19
C ALA A 66 4.90 -0.59 -14.35
N ASN A 67 3.73 -1.02 -13.92
CA ASN A 67 3.23 -2.39 -14.03
C ASN A 67 1.69 -2.40 -13.92
N THR A 68 1.08 -3.57 -14.02
CA THR A 68 -0.39 -3.72 -14.00
C THR A 68 -1.01 -3.36 -12.64
N TRP A 69 -0.27 -3.51 -11.54
CA TRP A 69 -0.72 -3.10 -10.20
C TRP A 69 -0.84 -1.58 -10.09
N THR A 70 0.16 -0.83 -10.56
CA THR A 70 0.16 0.64 -10.51
C THR A 70 -0.92 1.26 -11.38
N VAL A 71 -1.22 0.65 -12.54
CA VAL A 71 -2.38 1.02 -13.37
C VAL A 71 -3.67 0.89 -12.57
N GLN A 72 -3.84 -0.23 -11.86
CA GLN A 72 -5.05 -0.44 -11.05
C GLN A 72 -5.12 0.51 -9.86
N VAL A 73 -4.01 0.86 -9.22
CA VAL A 73 -3.99 1.91 -8.17
C VAL A 73 -4.59 3.21 -8.68
N ALA A 74 -4.21 3.65 -9.88
CA ALA A 74 -4.78 4.86 -10.47
C ALA A 74 -6.30 4.73 -10.67
N HIS A 75 -6.78 3.61 -11.23
CA HIS A 75 -8.22 3.36 -11.41
C HIS A 75 -8.98 3.29 -10.09
N GLU A 76 -8.43 2.66 -9.06
CA GLU A 76 -9.02 2.62 -7.71
C GLU A 76 -9.11 4.03 -7.09
N THR A 77 -8.07 4.84 -7.29
CA THR A 77 -8.04 6.24 -6.84
C THR A 77 -9.12 7.07 -7.55
N GLU A 78 -9.23 6.93 -8.87
CA GLU A 78 -10.26 7.59 -9.69
C GLU A 78 -11.68 7.17 -9.26
N ALA A 79 -11.89 5.86 -9.07
CA ALA A 79 -13.18 5.34 -8.65
C ALA A 79 -13.57 5.81 -7.25
N ALA A 80 -12.61 5.90 -6.33
CA ALA A 80 -12.85 6.43 -4.98
C ALA A 80 -13.21 7.92 -5.01
N ALA A 81 -12.47 8.71 -5.78
CA ALA A 81 -12.75 10.14 -5.93
C ALA A 81 -14.13 10.40 -6.57
N ALA A 82 -14.50 9.62 -7.58
CA ALA A 82 -15.80 9.74 -8.26
C ALA A 82 -17.01 9.40 -7.37
N LYS A 83 -16.82 8.65 -6.29
CA LYS A 83 -17.87 8.32 -5.32
C LYS A 83 -18.24 9.49 -4.39
N ASP A 84 -17.36 10.48 -4.22
CA ASP A 84 -17.61 11.63 -3.35
C ASP A 84 -17.90 12.88 -4.18
N SER A 85 -19.17 13.30 -4.21
CA SER A 85 -19.63 14.45 -4.99
C SER A 85 -19.02 15.80 -4.57
N ARG A 86 -18.31 15.85 -3.47
CA ARG A 86 -17.58 17.05 -3.00
C ARG A 86 -16.21 17.18 -3.63
N ILE A 87 -15.70 16.11 -4.25
CA ILE A 87 -14.48 16.16 -5.05
C ILE A 87 -14.85 16.65 -6.45
N GLU A 88 -14.50 17.90 -6.74
CA GLU A 88 -14.72 18.51 -8.05
C GLU A 88 -13.77 17.91 -9.10
N LYS A 89 -12.52 17.64 -8.68
CA LYS A 89 -11.49 17.16 -9.59
C LYS A 89 -10.43 16.35 -8.87
N LEU A 90 -10.05 15.23 -9.47
CA LEU A 90 -8.82 14.51 -9.17
C LEU A 90 -7.80 14.76 -10.29
N ILE A 91 -6.57 15.12 -9.91
CA ILE A 91 -5.44 15.33 -10.84
C ILE A 91 -4.39 14.27 -10.53
N ILE A 92 -4.16 13.33 -11.43
CA ILE A 92 -3.08 12.34 -11.27
C ILE A 92 -1.91 12.74 -12.19
N LEU A 93 -0.74 12.95 -11.60
CA LEU A 93 0.52 13.22 -12.29
C LEU A 93 1.42 11.99 -12.17
N ASP A 94 1.94 11.54 -13.32
CA ASP A 94 2.77 10.34 -13.44
C ASP A 94 4.25 10.74 -13.50
N ALA A 95 5.00 10.44 -12.45
CA ALA A 95 6.43 10.73 -12.40
C ALA A 95 7.27 9.84 -13.36
N GLY A 96 6.74 8.69 -13.78
CA GLY A 96 7.44 7.77 -14.68
C GLY A 96 8.80 7.29 -14.16
N PHE A 97 8.92 7.08 -12.84
CA PHE A 97 10.16 6.78 -12.09
C PHE A 97 11.20 7.90 -12.04
N ASP A 98 10.91 9.07 -12.60
CA ASP A 98 11.82 10.22 -12.57
C ASP A 98 11.64 11.01 -11.27
N GLN A 99 12.68 11.03 -10.44
CA GLN A 99 12.70 11.74 -9.16
C GLN A 99 12.52 13.26 -9.33
N ALA A 100 13.18 13.85 -10.35
CA ALA A 100 13.09 15.28 -10.61
C ALA A 100 11.70 15.65 -11.12
N LYS A 101 11.10 14.80 -11.94
CA LYS A 101 9.73 14.97 -12.38
C LYS A 101 8.75 14.88 -11.21
N GLN A 102 8.92 13.93 -10.27
CA GLN A 102 8.05 13.85 -9.09
C GLN A 102 8.10 15.13 -8.25
N VAL A 103 9.29 15.70 -8.06
CA VAL A 103 9.47 17.01 -7.38
C VAL A 103 8.68 18.09 -8.12
N ALA A 104 8.83 18.18 -9.45
CA ALA A 104 8.12 19.16 -10.27
C ALA A 104 6.60 18.93 -10.23
N ASP A 105 6.14 17.69 -10.27
CA ASP A 105 4.72 17.32 -10.19
C ASP A 105 4.10 17.80 -8.87
N ILE A 106 4.76 17.58 -7.74
CA ILE A 106 4.28 18.04 -6.43
C ILE A 106 4.27 19.58 -6.37
N GLU A 107 5.30 20.23 -6.89
CA GLU A 107 5.34 21.70 -6.93
C GLU A 107 4.26 22.29 -7.84
N ASP A 108 3.93 21.62 -8.95
CA ASP A 108 2.85 22.02 -9.84
C ASP A 108 1.47 21.87 -9.15
N LEU A 109 1.24 20.79 -8.42
CA LEU A 109 0.02 20.63 -7.60
C LEU A 109 -0.11 21.73 -6.55
N ILE A 110 1.00 22.09 -5.87
CA ILE A 110 1.02 23.22 -4.91
C ILE A 110 0.65 24.53 -5.63
N ALA A 111 1.25 24.79 -6.80
CA ALA A 111 1.00 26.01 -7.58
C ALA A 111 -0.44 26.09 -8.12
N GLN A 112 -1.07 24.95 -8.44
CA GLN A 112 -2.48 24.87 -8.80
C GLN A 112 -3.43 25.09 -7.61
N GLY A 113 -2.92 25.08 -6.37
CA GLY A 113 -3.71 25.31 -5.18
C GLY A 113 -4.67 24.18 -4.85
N VAL A 114 -4.24 22.93 -5.06
CA VAL A 114 -5.05 21.75 -4.70
C VAL A 114 -5.32 21.72 -3.20
N ASP A 115 -6.40 21.08 -2.79
CA ASP A 115 -6.85 21.01 -1.39
C ASP A 115 -6.14 19.94 -0.58
N ALA A 116 -5.67 18.86 -1.23
CA ALA A 116 -4.86 17.81 -0.64
C ALA A 116 -3.96 17.18 -1.71
N ILE A 117 -2.84 16.61 -1.29
CA ILE A 117 -1.92 15.88 -2.18
C ILE A 117 -1.73 14.45 -1.66
N ILE A 118 -1.96 13.47 -2.53
CA ILE A 118 -1.64 12.06 -2.30
C ILE A 118 -0.30 11.79 -2.99
N VAL A 119 0.65 11.17 -2.31
CA VAL A 119 1.97 10.88 -2.87
C VAL A 119 2.29 9.40 -2.71
N GLN A 120 2.65 8.79 -3.83
CA GLN A 120 3.36 7.51 -3.86
C GLN A 120 4.81 7.80 -4.26
N PRO A 121 5.78 7.73 -3.32
CA PRO A 121 7.12 8.27 -3.56
C PRO A 121 7.95 7.39 -4.51
N VAL A 122 8.73 8.02 -5.38
CA VAL A 122 9.73 7.32 -6.24
C VAL A 122 10.88 6.79 -5.39
N THR A 123 11.36 7.61 -4.44
CA THR A 123 12.39 7.24 -3.46
C THR A 123 12.05 7.82 -2.10
N SER A 124 12.74 7.34 -1.06
CA SER A 124 12.53 7.82 0.31
C SER A 124 13.01 9.26 0.56
N THR A 125 13.75 9.87 -0.35
CA THR A 125 14.42 11.17 -0.11
C THR A 125 14.09 12.26 -1.10
N SER A 126 13.84 11.92 -2.37
CA SER A 126 13.80 12.90 -3.45
C SER A 126 12.70 13.96 -3.32
N ALA A 127 11.54 13.60 -2.81
CA ALA A 127 10.39 14.50 -2.71
C ALA A 127 10.25 15.20 -1.35
N ASN A 128 11.16 14.98 -0.39
CA ASN A 128 11.03 15.49 0.98
C ASN A 128 10.80 17.01 1.02
N ALA A 129 11.61 17.79 0.33
CA ALA A 129 11.50 19.25 0.35
C ALA A 129 10.19 19.76 -0.26
N SER A 130 9.68 19.13 -1.32
CA SER A 130 8.40 19.51 -1.94
C SER A 130 7.22 19.13 -1.05
N ILE A 131 7.29 18.01 -0.34
CA ILE A 131 6.30 17.59 0.65
C ILE A 131 6.28 18.58 1.83
N GLU A 132 7.45 18.93 2.38
CA GLU A 132 7.57 19.95 3.41
C GLU A 132 6.95 21.28 2.99
N LYS A 133 7.20 21.70 1.74
CA LYS A 133 6.64 22.93 1.17
C LYS A 133 5.10 22.85 1.06
N ALA A 134 4.54 21.71 0.65
CA ALA A 134 3.09 21.51 0.58
C ALA A 134 2.45 21.64 1.98
N VAL A 135 2.99 20.93 2.97
CA VAL A 135 2.47 20.96 4.35
C VAL A 135 2.62 22.35 4.95
N ALA A 136 3.74 23.06 4.73
CA ALA A 136 3.94 24.45 5.15
C ALA A 136 2.96 25.42 4.48
N ALA A 137 2.48 25.12 3.28
CA ALA A 137 1.43 25.88 2.60
C ALA A 137 0.01 25.54 3.10
N GLY A 138 -0.14 24.64 4.09
CA GLY A 138 -1.43 24.22 4.64
C GLY A 138 -2.15 23.18 3.80
N ILE A 139 -1.47 22.53 2.86
CA ILE A 139 -1.99 21.43 2.04
C ILE A 139 -1.64 20.11 2.72
N PRO A 140 -2.62 19.29 3.17
CA PRO A 140 -2.33 18.00 3.74
C PRO A 140 -1.72 17.07 2.70
N VAL A 141 -0.67 16.35 3.10
CA VAL A 141 0.01 15.36 2.25
C VAL A 141 -0.19 13.97 2.83
N ILE A 142 -0.76 13.09 2.04
CA ILE A 142 -1.03 11.69 2.36
C ILE A 142 -0.06 10.81 1.59
N LEU A 143 0.76 10.05 2.30
CA LEU A 143 1.63 9.05 1.71
C LEU A 143 0.93 7.69 1.67
N HIS A 144 1.10 6.93 0.60
CA HIS A 144 0.77 5.51 0.55
C HIS A 144 1.83 4.72 -0.22
N THR A 145 1.93 3.42 0.06
CA THR A 145 2.81 2.50 -0.69
C THR A 145 4.24 3.05 -0.82
N GLY A 146 4.92 3.22 0.28
CA GLY A 146 6.29 3.74 0.34
C GLY A 146 6.45 4.79 1.42
N ARG A 147 7.64 4.85 1.96
CA ARG A 147 8.04 5.79 3.02
C ARG A 147 8.98 6.85 2.51
N ILE A 148 8.97 7.98 3.20
CA ILE A 148 10.01 9.01 3.07
C ILE A 148 10.80 9.13 4.37
N GLU A 149 12.00 9.68 4.29
CA GLU A 149 12.86 9.89 5.47
C GLU A 149 12.48 11.16 6.26
N SER A 150 11.75 12.08 5.64
CA SER A 150 11.19 13.26 6.32
C SER A 150 9.92 12.88 7.10
N ASP A 151 9.70 13.54 8.24
CA ASP A 151 8.47 13.40 9.04
C ASP A 151 7.43 14.50 8.72
N ALA A 152 7.63 15.26 7.64
CA ALA A 152 6.82 16.42 7.31
C ALA A 152 5.50 16.11 6.60
N PHE A 153 5.16 14.85 6.33
CA PHE A 153 3.85 14.46 5.80
C PHE A 153 2.73 14.58 6.85
N THR A 154 1.48 14.59 6.39
CA THR A 154 0.30 14.67 7.27
C THR A 154 -0.17 13.31 7.73
N VAL A 155 -0.39 12.37 6.80
CA VAL A 155 -0.78 10.99 7.07
C VAL A 155 0.05 10.06 6.22
N GLU A 156 0.48 8.94 6.81
CA GLU A 156 1.15 7.85 6.11
C GLU A 156 0.33 6.56 6.25
N ILE A 157 0.00 5.95 5.11
CA ILE A 157 -0.60 4.62 5.03
C ILE A 157 0.51 3.68 4.57
N GLN A 158 1.12 2.96 5.52
CA GLN A 158 2.21 2.04 5.19
C GLN A 158 1.68 0.83 4.45
N GLY A 159 2.29 0.52 3.31
CA GLY A 159 1.89 -0.60 2.48
C GLY A 159 2.13 -1.99 3.10
N GLY A 160 2.70 -2.07 4.30
CA GLY A 160 2.97 -3.34 4.97
C GLY A 160 4.05 -4.19 4.30
N ALA A 161 4.94 -3.56 3.52
CA ALA A 161 5.92 -4.25 2.71
C ALA A 161 6.83 -5.19 3.49
N GLU A 162 7.27 -4.79 4.67
CA GLU A 162 8.11 -5.63 5.55
C GLU A 162 7.32 -6.85 6.04
N HIS A 163 6.07 -6.65 6.47
CA HIS A 163 5.19 -7.75 6.86
C HIS A 163 4.88 -8.68 5.68
N PHE A 164 4.62 -8.13 4.50
CA PHE A 164 4.47 -8.89 3.24
C PHE A 164 5.67 -9.81 2.98
N GLY A 165 6.88 -9.25 3.04
CA GLY A 165 8.10 -10.02 2.83
C GLY A 165 8.28 -11.14 3.85
N LYS A 166 7.96 -10.85 5.12
CA LYS A 166 8.04 -11.81 6.21
C LYS A 166 7.03 -12.95 6.07
N VAL A 167 5.77 -12.67 5.77
CA VAL A 167 4.72 -13.68 5.56
C VAL A 167 5.13 -14.67 4.48
N MET A 168 5.63 -14.20 3.36
CA MET A 168 6.13 -15.05 2.27
C MET A 168 7.40 -15.81 2.66
N GLY A 169 8.30 -15.17 3.40
CA GLY A 169 9.54 -15.77 3.89
C GLY A 169 9.28 -16.89 4.90
N ASP A 170 8.45 -16.65 5.91
CA ASP A 170 8.05 -17.64 6.92
C ASP A 170 7.41 -18.88 6.26
N TRP A 171 6.53 -18.66 5.29
CA TRP A 171 5.93 -19.75 4.53
C TRP A 171 6.99 -20.54 3.75
N LEU A 172 7.90 -19.83 3.04
CA LEU A 172 8.93 -20.48 2.24
C LEU A 172 9.86 -21.32 3.11
N VAL A 173 10.31 -20.79 4.27
CA VAL A 173 11.11 -21.54 5.26
C VAL A 173 10.38 -22.81 5.70
N SER A 174 9.06 -22.75 5.92
CA SER A 174 8.25 -23.91 6.27
C SER A 174 8.25 -25.00 5.20
N LYS A 175 8.52 -24.64 3.93
CA LYS A 175 8.54 -25.56 2.79
C LYS A 175 9.93 -26.12 2.50
N VAL A 176 10.96 -25.26 2.54
CA VAL A 176 12.34 -25.67 2.21
C VAL A 176 13.10 -26.21 3.41
N GLY A 177 12.58 -26.01 4.63
CA GLY A 177 13.25 -26.40 5.87
C GLY A 177 14.38 -25.45 6.25
N ASN A 178 15.09 -25.76 7.34
CA ASN A 178 16.10 -24.88 7.93
C ASN A 178 17.41 -24.76 7.14
N ASP A 179 17.70 -25.66 6.21
CA ASP A 179 18.96 -25.71 5.45
C ASP A 179 18.71 -25.60 3.93
N GLY A 180 17.54 -25.08 3.53
CA GLY A 180 17.13 -24.98 2.13
C GLY A 180 17.94 -23.92 1.36
N LYS A 181 18.04 -24.13 0.05
CA LYS A 181 18.66 -23.17 -0.91
C LYS A 181 17.58 -22.45 -1.66
N ILE A 182 17.61 -21.11 -1.66
CA ILE A 182 16.56 -20.32 -2.30
C ILE A 182 17.11 -19.32 -3.32
N TRP A 183 16.29 -19.05 -4.34
CA TRP A 183 16.44 -17.84 -5.15
C TRP A 183 15.58 -16.71 -4.58
N VAL A 184 16.06 -15.49 -4.76
CA VAL A 184 15.36 -14.26 -4.38
C VAL A 184 15.19 -13.40 -5.61
N ILE A 185 13.94 -13.24 -6.05
CA ILE A 185 13.58 -12.39 -7.17
C ILE A 185 13.02 -11.08 -6.62
N ARG A 186 13.87 -10.04 -6.63
CA ARG A 186 13.60 -8.72 -6.08
C ARG A 186 12.67 -7.89 -6.97
N GLY A 187 12.09 -6.85 -6.39
CA GLY A 187 11.36 -5.82 -7.12
C GLY A 187 12.27 -4.84 -7.86
N LEU A 188 11.85 -3.58 -7.93
CA LEU A 188 12.60 -2.50 -8.55
C LEU A 188 13.72 -2.04 -7.62
N SER A 189 14.96 -2.12 -8.10
CA SER A 189 16.14 -1.76 -7.31
C SER A 189 16.09 -0.32 -6.81
N GLY A 190 16.30 -0.14 -5.49
CA GLY A 190 16.31 1.18 -4.83
C GLY A 190 14.91 1.71 -4.47
N HIS A 191 13.85 1.02 -4.85
CA HIS A 191 12.50 1.40 -4.43
C HIS A 191 12.26 1.01 -2.96
N PRO A 192 11.66 1.89 -2.12
CA PRO A 192 11.42 1.62 -0.70
C PRO A 192 10.64 0.32 -0.44
N GLU A 193 9.64 0.02 -1.26
CA GLU A 193 8.87 -1.23 -1.15
C GLU A 193 9.72 -2.47 -1.37
N ASP A 194 10.65 -2.45 -2.35
CA ASP A 194 11.55 -3.57 -2.58
C ASP A 194 12.48 -3.79 -1.39
N ILE A 195 13.06 -2.72 -0.86
CA ILE A 195 13.94 -2.76 0.32
C ILE A 195 13.19 -3.33 1.52
N ASN A 196 11.99 -2.84 1.80
CA ASN A 196 11.19 -3.26 2.94
C ASN A 196 10.70 -4.71 2.80
N ARG A 197 10.23 -5.14 1.61
CA ARG A 197 9.85 -6.55 1.36
C ARG A 197 11.05 -7.48 1.60
N TYR A 198 12.24 -7.09 1.15
CA TYR A 198 13.45 -7.87 1.38
C TYR A 198 13.85 -7.91 2.86
N ASN A 199 13.75 -6.82 3.58
CA ASN A 199 13.99 -6.81 5.02
C ASN A 199 13.05 -7.79 5.75
N GLY A 200 11.79 -7.87 5.32
CA GLY A 200 10.84 -8.86 5.83
C GLY A 200 11.27 -10.31 5.54
N LEU A 201 11.78 -10.59 4.35
CA LEU A 201 12.38 -11.90 4.05
C LEU A 201 13.55 -12.19 5.01
N LEU A 202 14.48 -11.23 5.17
CA LEU A 202 15.64 -11.43 6.03
C LEU A 202 15.22 -11.73 7.48
N GLN A 203 14.17 -11.07 8.00
CA GLN A 203 13.62 -11.39 9.31
C GLN A 203 13.06 -12.82 9.38
N ALA A 204 12.42 -13.31 8.31
CA ALA A 204 11.92 -14.68 8.27
C ALA A 204 13.07 -15.72 8.23
N LEU A 205 14.23 -15.33 7.71
CA LEU A 205 15.43 -16.20 7.67
C LEU A 205 16.22 -16.20 8.98
N GLU A 206 15.94 -15.28 9.91
CA GLU A 206 16.65 -15.22 11.19
C GLU A 206 16.53 -16.53 11.97
N GLY A 207 17.67 -17.05 12.43
CA GLY A 207 17.72 -18.31 13.17
C GLY A 207 17.62 -19.59 12.32
N THR A 208 17.60 -19.47 10.99
CA THR A 208 17.71 -20.59 10.04
C THR A 208 19.10 -20.64 9.42
N ASN A 209 19.41 -21.74 8.70
CA ASN A 209 20.58 -21.87 7.84
C ASN A 209 20.20 -21.81 6.35
N VAL A 210 19.03 -21.27 6.03
CA VAL A 210 18.61 -21.12 4.64
C VAL A 210 19.60 -20.25 3.87
N GLU A 211 20.08 -20.74 2.74
CA GLU A 211 21.07 -20.08 1.90
C GLU A 211 20.40 -19.37 0.72
N ILE A 212 20.60 -18.06 0.59
CA ILE A 212 20.25 -17.32 -0.64
C ILE A 212 21.38 -17.57 -1.65
N ILE A 213 21.15 -18.51 -2.59
CA ILE A 213 22.15 -18.88 -3.60
C ILE A 213 22.13 -17.98 -4.84
N ALA A 214 21.05 -17.21 -5.01
CA ALA A 214 20.95 -16.19 -6.05
C ALA A 214 19.96 -15.10 -5.63
N GLU A 215 20.31 -13.84 -5.92
CA GLU A 215 19.46 -12.66 -5.73
C GLU A 215 19.54 -11.78 -6.97
N GLN A 216 18.39 -11.48 -7.61
CA GLN A 216 18.32 -10.68 -8.82
C GLN A 216 17.07 -9.81 -8.85
N PRO A 217 17.14 -8.57 -9.41
CA PRO A 217 15.99 -7.71 -9.60
C PRO A 217 15.16 -8.18 -10.81
N GLY A 218 13.88 -8.47 -10.59
CA GLY A 218 12.88 -8.75 -11.64
C GLY A 218 11.98 -7.55 -11.93
N SER A 219 12.15 -6.46 -11.17
CA SER A 219 11.52 -5.13 -11.39
C SER A 219 9.98 -5.15 -11.40
N TRP A 220 9.35 -6.15 -10.78
CA TRP A 220 7.90 -6.40 -10.79
C TRP A 220 7.29 -6.51 -12.21
N GLN A 221 8.10 -6.95 -13.17
CA GLN A 221 7.70 -7.12 -14.55
C GLN A 221 7.84 -8.57 -15.01
N TYR A 222 6.87 -9.06 -15.77
CA TYR A 222 6.88 -10.44 -16.28
C TYR A 222 8.11 -10.72 -17.15
N ASP A 223 8.40 -9.86 -18.14
CA ASP A 223 9.50 -10.09 -19.10
C ASP A 223 10.88 -10.05 -18.43
N THR A 224 11.06 -9.13 -17.47
CA THR A 224 12.31 -9.04 -16.71
C THR A 224 12.45 -10.24 -15.79
N GLY A 225 11.39 -10.61 -15.06
CA GLY A 225 11.36 -11.79 -14.21
C GLY A 225 11.64 -13.07 -15.00
N LYS A 226 11.08 -13.20 -16.20
CA LYS A 226 11.33 -14.35 -17.07
C LYS A 226 12.80 -14.49 -17.45
N LYS A 227 13.44 -13.41 -17.90
CA LYS A 227 14.87 -13.40 -18.23
C LYS A 227 15.75 -13.76 -17.02
N VAL A 228 15.40 -13.23 -15.85
CA VAL A 228 16.11 -13.55 -14.61
C VAL A 228 15.98 -15.03 -14.30
N CYS A 229 14.77 -15.58 -14.27
CA CYS A 229 14.54 -16.99 -13.95
C CYS A 229 15.18 -17.93 -14.99
N GLU A 230 15.11 -17.59 -16.29
CA GLU A 230 15.84 -18.35 -17.33
C GLU A 230 17.34 -18.36 -17.09
N THR A 231 17.92 -17.21 -16.75
CA THR A 231 19.36 -17.09 -16.46
C THR A 231 19.76 -17.93 -15.25
N LEU A 232 19.00 -17.87 -14.18
CA LEU A 232 19.26 -18.63 -12.96
C LEU A 232 19.08 -20.12 -13.20
N TYR A 233 18.03 -20.54 -13.92
CA TYR A 233 17.78 -21.92 -14.27
C TYR A 233 18.93 -22.54 -15.08
N LEU A 234 19.43 -21.80 -16.07
CA LEU A 234 20.54 -22.25 -16.90
C LEU A 234 21.87 -22.28 -16.16
N ALA A 235 22.04 -21.46 -15.13
CA ALA A 235 23.25 -21.45 -14.30
C ALA A 235 23.28 -22.63 -13.31
N ASP A 236 22.21 -22.82 -12.55
CA ASP A 236 22.02 -23.96 -11.64
C ASP A 236 20.52 -24.12 -11.30
N PRO A 237 19.83 -25.14 -11.84
CA PRO A 237 18.41 -25.37 -11.59
C PRO A 237 18.12 -25.98 -10.20
N ASN A 238 19.16 -26.34 -9.43
CA ASN A 238 19.00 -27.00 -8.13
C ASN A 238 18.70 -25.97 -7.05
N VAL A 239 17.42 -25.68 -6.88
CA VAL A 239 16.88 -24.73 -5.90
C VAL A 239 15.71 -25.40 -5.16
N ASP A 240 15.67 -25.21 -3.83
CA ASP A 240 14.62 -25.79 -2.98
C ASP A 240 13.36 -24.91 -2.93
N GLY A 241 13.51 -23.60 -3.19
CA GLY A 241 12.39 -22.67 -3.21
C GLY A 241 12.76 -21.30 -3.80
N ILE A 242 11.73 -20.52 -4.15
CA ILE A 242 11.88 -19.19 -4.74
C ILE A 242 11.07 -18.18 -3.93
N TRP A 243 11.75 -17.20 -3.36
CA TRP A 243 11.07 -16.02 -2.85
C TRP A 243 10.97 -14.99 -3.98
N SER A 244 9.74 -14.73 -4.42
CA SER A 244 9.45 -13.74 -5.47
C SER A 244 8.62 -12.62 -4.87
N SER A 245 9.07 -11.39 -5.00
CA SER A 245 8.43 -10.22 -4.39
C SER A 245 7.25 -9.66 -5.21
N GLY A 246 6.71 -10.40 -6.18
CA GLY A 246 5.59 -9.95 -6.99
C GLY A 246 5.06 -11.00 -7.97
N ALA A 247 3.76 -10.98 -8.21
CA ALA A 247 3.02 -12.00 -8.95
C ALA A 247 3.48 -12.22 -10.39
N ASP A 248 3.76 -11.13 -11.14
CA ASP A 248 4.15 -11.24 -12.54
C ASP A 248 5.50 -11.94 -12.70
N MET A 249 6.43 -11.69 -11.76
CA MET A 249 7.72 -12.40 -11.73
C MET A 249 7.53 -13.86 -11.32
N THR A 250 6.62 -14.16 -10.39
CA THR A 250 6.27 -15.52 -9.98
C THR A 250 5.74 -16.31 -11.17
N ARG A 251 4.77 -15.76 -11.91
CA ARG A 251 4.22 -16.38 -13.11
C ARG A 251 5.31 -16.67 -14.14
N ALA A 252 6.19 -15.70 -14.35
CA ALA A 252 7.30 -15.81 -15.28
C ALA A 252 8.26 -16.94 -14.90
N CYS A 253 8.62 -17.07 -13.61
CA CYS A 253 9.46 -18.17 -13.12
C CYS A 253 8.79 -19.53 -13.31
N VAL A 254 7.50 -19.64 -12.96
CA VAL A 254 6.72 -20.87 -13.19
C VAL A 254 6.76 -21.29 -14.67
N ASP A 255 6.54 -20.34 -15.59
CA ASP A 255 6.58 -20.61 -17.02
C ASP A 255 7.97 -21.06 -17.50
N VAL A 256 9.04 -20.57 -16.88
CA VAL A 256 10.42 -21.04 -17.17
C VAL A 256 10.59 -22.50 -16.78
N PHE A 257 10.27 -22.88 -15.52
CA PHE A 257 10.38 -24.28 -15.07
C PHE A 257 9.58 -25.21 -15.97
N LYS A 258 8.36 -24.82 -16.36
CA LYS A 258 7.52 -25.59 -17.29
C LYS A 258 8.15 -25.73 -18.68
N ALA A 259 8.70 -24.64 -19.22
CA ALA A 259 9.34 -24.67 -20.55
C ALA A 259 10.52 -25.64 -20.60
N PHE A 260 11.21 -25.83 -19.48
CA PHE A 260 12.27 -26.82 -19.33
C PHE A 260 11.76 -28.22 -18.90
N GLY A 261 10.44 -28.40 -18.68
CA GLY A 261 9.85 -29.67 -18.27
C GLY A 261 10.21 -30.06 -16.83
N ALA A 262 10.60 -29.10 -16.00
CA ALA A 262 10.99 -29.31 -14.61
C ALA A 262 9.84 -29.03 -13.63
N PRO A 263 9.82 -29.71 -12.46
CA PRO A 263 8.86 -29.38 -11.42
C PRO A 263 9.11 -27.96 -10.90
N VAL A 264 8.05 -27.23 -10.64
CA VAL A 264 8.12 -25.90 -10.03
C VAL A 264 8.41 -26.06 -8.53
N PRO A 265 9.51 -25.47 -8.00
CA PRO A 265 9.74 -25.50 -6.57
C PRO A 265 8.72 -24.63 -5.83
N PRO A 266 8.55 -24.76 -4.49
CA PRO A 266 7.77 -23.83 -3.71
C PRO A 266 8.14 -22.38 -4.03
N ILE A 267 7.14 -21.57 -4.40
CA ILE A 267 7.38 -20.19 -4.88
C ILE A 267 6.34 -19.24 -4.29
N SER A 268 6.77 -18.09 -3.75
CA SER A 268 5.86 -17.06 -3.25
C SER A 268 5.28 -16.20 -4.39
N GLY A 269 4.12 -15.59 -4.16
CA GLY A 269 3.43 -14.73 -5.10
C GLY A 269 2.59 -13.65 -4.43
N GLU A 270 1.80 -12.95 -5.22
CA GLU A 270 1.01 -11.80 -4.80
C GLU A 270 -0.38 -11.84 -5.46
N GLY A 271 -1.36 -11.15 -4.90
CA GLY A 271 -2.78 -11.18 -5.27
C GLY A 271 -3.11 -10.74 -6.69
N ASN A 272 -2.71 -11.50 -7.70
CA ASN A 272 -2.93 -11.21 -9.13
C ASN A 272 -3.78 -12.30 -9.79
N ASN A 273 -4.77 -11.92 -10.61
CA ASN A 273 -5.71 -12.85 -11.24
C ASN A 273 -5.00 -13.88 -12.14
N GLY A 274 -3.99 -13.45 -12.88
CA GLY A 274 -3.21 -14.35 -13.73
C GLY A 274 -2.38 -15.36 -12.93
N PHE A 275 -1.80 -14.93 -11.81
CA PHE A 275 -1.11 -15.82 -10.89
C PHE A 275 -2.09 -16.83 -10.26
N PHE A 276 -3.26 -16.40 -9.83
CA PHE A 276 -4.27 -17.28 -9.26
C PHE A 276 -4.73 -18.33 -10.28
N GLY A 277 -5.02 -17.88 -11.51
CA GLY A 277 -5.42 -18.82 -12.59
C GLY A 277 -4.35 -19.89 -12.88
N GLN A 278 -3.08 -19.47 -12.98
CA GLN A 278 -1.96 -20.37 -13.18
C GLN A 278 -1.77 -21.33 -11.99
N TRP A 279 -1.76 -20.81 -10.77
CA TRP A 279 -1.60 -21.59 -9.54
C TRP A 279 -2.70 -22.64 -9.36
N ILE A 280 -3.97 -22.25 -9.58
CA ILE A 280 -5.13 -23.15 -9.47
C ILE A 280 -5.05 -24.26 -10.55
N ALA A 281 -4.75 -23.89 -11.78
CA ALA A 281 -4.71 -24.84 -12.89
C ALA A 281 -3.56 -25.85 -12.80
N GLU A 282 -2.41 -25.43 -12.29
CA GLU A 282 -1.18 -26.25 -12.30
C GLU A 282 -0.87 -26.90 -10.97
N GLY A 283 -1.37 -26.34 -9.87
CA GLY A 283 -1.34 -26.96 -8.54
C GLY A 283 0.03 -27.01 -7.87
N TYR A 284 1.02 -26.24 -8.32
CA TYR A 284 2.30 -26.13 -7.64
C TYR A 284 2.17 -25.53 -6.23
N GLU A 285 3.19 -25.68 -5.39
CA GLU A 285 3.18 -25.14 -4.04
C GLU A 285 3.44 -23.63 -4.04
N SER A 286 2.50 -22.85 -3.51
CA SER A 286 2.63 -21.40 -3.43
C SER A 286 1.86 -20.80 -2.24
N ILE A 287 2.15 -19.54 -1.97
CA ILE A 287 1.39 -18.62 -1.13
C ILE A 287 1.19 -17.33 -1.90
N SER A 288 0.08 -16.64 -1.66
CA SER A 288 -0.13 -15.26 -2.10
C SER A 288 -0.08 -14.34 -0.90
N ALA A 289 0.78 -13.34 -0.89
CA ALA A 289 0.59 -12.24 0.05
C ALA A 289 -0.45 -11.27 -0.52
N GLU A 290 -1.33 -10.80 0.35
CA GLU A 290 -2.31 -9.76 0.02
C GLU A 290 -1.58 -8.42 -0.17
N TYR A 291 -1.87 -7.72 -1.27
CA TYR A 291 -1.34 -6.38 -1.49
C TYR A 291 -2.29 -5.57 -2.39
N SER A 292 -3.32 -4.99 -1.76
CA SER A 292 -4.41 -4.35 -2.49
C SER A 292 -3.97 -3.09 -3.24
N PRO A 293 -4.39 -2.88 -4.49
CA PRO A 293 -4.25 -1.60 -5.19
C PRO A 293 -5.14 -0.49 -4.62
N SER A 294 -6.12 -0.84 -3.76
CA SER A 294 -7.03 0.15 -3.12
C SER A 294 -6.32 1.09 -2.13
N GLN A 295 -5.01 0.96 -1.94
CA GLN A 295 -4.21 1.92 -1.18
C GLN A 295 -4.34 3.36 -1.73
N GLY A 296 -4.49 3.52 -3.05
CA GLY A 296 -4.80 4.82 -3.65
C GLY A 296 -6.16 5.37 -3.21
N ALA A 297 -7.18 4.50 -3.17
CA ALA A 297 -8.51 4.85 -2.66
C ALA A 297 -8.48 5.20 -1.17
N ALA A 298 -7.66 4.50 -0.37
CA ALA A 298 -7.42 4.85 1.04
C ALA A 298 -6.83 6.26 1.19
N GLY A 299 -5.91 6.64 0.30
CA GLY A 299 -5.37 8.00 0.23
C GLY A 299 -6.45 9.05 -0.02
N VAL A 300 -7.40 8.79 -0.93
CA VAL A 300 -8.55 9.68 -1.17
C VAL A 300 -9.42 9.81 0.08
N ARG A 301 -9.73 8.70 0.75
CA ARG A 301 -10.55 8.72 1.99
C ARG A 301 -9.85 9.48 3.12
N ALA A 302 -8.54 9.33 3.27
CA ALA A 302 -7.77 10.11 4.23
C ALA A 302 -7.79 11.62 3.90
N ALA A 303 -7.61 11.99 2.63
CA ALA A 303 -7.70 13.39 2.18
C ALA A 303 -9.08 13.98 2.49
N VAL A 304 -10.14 13.28 2.14
CA VAL A 304 -11.52 13.71 2.42
C VAL A 304 -11.75 13.88 3.93
N ALA A 305 -11.34 12.92 4.74
CA ALA A 305 -11.51 13.00 6.20
C ALA A 305 -10.77 14.21 6.80
N LEU A 306 -9.55 14.52 6.34
CA LEU A 306 -8.81 15.70 6.76
C LEU A 306 -9.53 17.01 6.36
N LEU A 307 -10.04 17.07 5.12
CA LEU A 307 -10.76 18.24 4.61
C LEU A 307 -12.13 18.43 5.27
N GLU A 308 -12.77 17.34 5.73
CA GLU A 308 -13.95 17.40 6.62
C GLU A 308 -13.60 17.93 8.02
N GLY A 309 -12.34 17.93 8.38
CA GLY A 309 -11.83 18.34 9.69
C GLY A 309 -11.89 17.22 10.73
N LYS A 310 -11.88 15.96 10.30
CA LYS A 310 -11.79 14.81 11.22
C LYS A 310 -10.37 14.69 11.80
N GLU A 311 -10.29 14.10 12.98
CA GLU A 311 -9.03 13.67 13.57
C GLU A 311 -8.58 12.38 12.90
N LEU A 312 -7.32 12.27 12.51
CA LEU A 312 -6.70 11.07 11.98
C LEU A 312 -5.42 10.74 12.74
N PHE A 313 -5.07 9.46 12.80
CA PHE A 313 -3.72 9.10 13.18
C PHE A 313 -2.74 9.53 12.06
N LYS A 314 -1.53 9.90 12.45
CA LYS A 314 -0.48 10.24 11.48
C LYS A 314 0.02 9.00 10.75
N HIS A 315 0.02 7.84 11.42
CA HIS A 315 0.52 6.58 10.90
C HIS A 315 -0.54 5.49 10.94
N TYR A 316 -0.74 4.84 9.81
CA TYR A 316 -1.56 3.65 9.65
C TYR A 316 -0.70 2.51 9.12
N ASP A 317 -0.93 1.32 9.65
CA ASP A 317 -0.28 0.08 9.21
C ASP A 317 -1.26 -0.74 8.36
N TYR A 318 -0.81 -1.19 7.20
CA TYR A 318 -1.46 -2.24 6.43
C TYR A 318 -0.75 -3.55 6.71
N ASN A 319 -1.48 -4.56 7.19
CA ASN A 319 -0.95 -5.85 7.56
C ASN A 319 -1.45 -6.93 6.60
N PRO A 320 -0.78 -7.12 5.45
CA PRO A 320 -1.21 -8.07 4.44
C PRO A 320 -1.26 -9.50 4.97
N ALA A 321 -2.35 -10.21 4.68
CA ALA A 321 -2.50 -11.61 5.02
C ALA A 321 -1.79 -12.52 4.01
N GLY A 322 -1.37 -13.70 4.47
CA GLY A 322 -0.97 -14.79 3.58
C GLY A 322 -2.19 -15.58 3.14
N TRP A 323 -2.39 -15.75 1.84
CA TRP A 323 -3.50 -16.53 1.28
C TRP A 323 -3.01 -17.86 0.72
N ASP A 324 -3.66 -18.93 1.13
CA ASP A 324 -3.51 -20.24 0.51
C ASP A 324 -4.30 -20.33 -0.82
N LYS A 325 -4.20 -21.47 -1.49
CA LYS A 325 -4.87 -21.71 -2.77
C LYS A 325 -6.39 -21.61 -2.67
N ASP A 326 -6.96 -22.06 -1.56
CA ASP A 326 -8.42 -22.05 -1.37
C ASP A 326 -8.93 -20.61 -1.24
N LYS A 327 -8.21 -19.77 -0.49
CA LYS A 327 -8.51 -18.34 -0.39
C LYS A 327 -8.31 -17.64 -1.74
N ALA A 328 -7.20 -17.89 -2.44
CA ALA A 328 -6.93 -17.33 -3.78
C ALA A 328 -8.05 -17.72 -4.78
N ALA A 329 -8.57 -18.94 -4.70
CA ALA A 329 -9.67 -19.41 -5.56
C ALA A 329 -10.98 -18.63 -5.35
N THR A 330 -11.20 -18.02 -4.17
CA THR A 330 -12.39 -17.20 -3.93
C THR A 330 -12.34 -15.85 -4.66
N TYR A 331 -11.14 -15.40 -5.07
CA TYR A 331 -10.94 -14.17 -5.82
C TYR A 331 -10.73 -14.38 -7.32
N TYR A 332 -10.30 -15.57 -7.73
CA TYR A 332 -10.02 -15.82 -9.14
C TYR A 332 -11.26 -15.65 -10.03
N ARG A 333 -11.11 -14.87 -11.09
CA ARG A 333 -12.14 -14.56 -12.07
C ARG A 333 -11.67 -14.92 -13.48
N ALA A 334 -12.20 -16.01 -14.03
CA ALA A 334 -11.85 -16.47 -15.39
C ALA A 334 -12.35 -15.55 -16.51
N ASP A 335 -13.36 -14.73 -16.21
CA ASP A 335 -13.95 -13.74 -17.14
C ASP A 335 -13.20 -12.40 -17.14
N LEU A 336 -12.18 -12.25 -16.27
CA LEU A 336 -11.35 -11.05 -16.20
C LEU A 336 -9.91 -11.33 -16.64
N SER A 337 -9.26 -10.29 -17.12
CA SER A 337 -7.85 -10.29 -17.52
C SER A 337 -6.93 -10.79 -16.39
N ALA A 338 -5.80 -11.38 -16.81
CA ALA A 338 -4.70 -11.73 -15.92
C ALA A 338 -4.14 -10.53 -15.12
N ASN A 339 -4.40 -9.32 -15.55
CA ASN A 339 -3.85 -8.09 -15.00
C ASN A 339 -4.65 -7.48 -13.86
N VAL A 340 -5.73 -8.13 -13.41
CA VAL A 340 -6.48 -7.70 -12.22
C VAL A 340 -5.74 -8.09 -10.96
N TRP A 341 -5.72 -7.18 -9.99
CA TRP A 341 -5.13 -7.39 -8.67
C TRP A 341 -6.19 -7.41 -7.57
N TRP A 342 -5.96 -8.24 -6.58
CA TRP A 342 -6.89 -8.53 -5.49
C TRP A 342 -6.27 -8.26 -4.11
N PRO A 343 -7.09 -7.83 -3.11
CA PRO A 343 -8.50 -7.43 -3.27
C PRO A 343 -8.64 -6.10 -4.01
N SER A 344 -9.76 -5.91 -4.72
CA SER A 344 -10.11 -4.70 -5.45
C SER A 344 -11.40 -4.09 -4.90
N GLU A 345 -11.46 -2.76 -4.82
CA GLU A 345 -12.66 -2.01 -4.49
C GLU A 345 -13.36 -1.39 -5.72
N LEU A 346 -12.86 -1.70 -6.92
CA LEU A 346 -13.53 -1.26 -8.14
C LEU A 346 -14.95 -1.84 -8.20
N PRO A 347 -15.96 -1.05 -8.59
CA PRO A 347 -17.28 -1.57 -8.89
C PRO A 347 -17.23 -2.64 -9.97
N GLU A 348 -18.11 -3.65 -9.88
CA GLU A 348 -18.16 -4.77 -10.84
C GLU A 348 -18.21 -4.31 -12.30
N GLU A 349 -19.01 -3.29 -12.59
CA GLU A 349 -19.11 -2.69 -13.93
C GLU A 349 -17.77 -2.11 -14.42
N LYS A 350 -16.97 -1.51 -13.51
CA LYS A 350 -15.64 -1.00 -13.83
C LYS A 350 -14.61 -2.12 -13.98
N LEU A 351 -14.69 -3.17 -13.19
CA LEU A 351 -13.84 -4.34 -13.38
C LEU A 351 -14.06 -4.96 -14.76
N ILE A 352 -15.33 -5.11 -15.18
CA ILE A 352 -15.67 -5.65 -16.51
C ILE A 352 -15.25 -4.69 -17.62
N GLU A 353 -15.49 -3.37 -17.46
CA GLU A 353 -15.11 -2.35 -18.46
C GLU A 353 -13.59 -2.34 -18.71
N LEU A 354 -12.79 -2.39 -17.64
CA LEU A 354 -11.34 -2.22 -17.69
C LEU A 354 -10.59 -3.53 -17.96
N TYR A 355 -11.13 -4.65 -17.48
CA TYR A 355 -10.42 -5.92 -17.41
C TYR A 355 -11.24 -7.13 -17.91
N GLY A 356 -12.43 -6.94 -18.46
CA GLY A 356 -13.23 -8.02 -19.05
C GLY A 356 -12.51 -8.63 -20.28
N ASN A 357 -12.58 -10.00 -20.41
CA ASN A 357 -12.02 -10.75 -21.54
C ASN A 357 -12.95 -10.74 -22.75
#